data_55941d710982cb021ddc7d0b3633bbe0
#
_entry.id   55941d710982cb021ddc7d0b3633bbe0
#
_cell.length_a   1.000
_cell.length_b   1.000
_cell.length_c   1.000
_cell.angle_alpha   90.00
_cell.angle_beta   90.00
_cell.angle_gamma   90.00
#
_symmetry.space_group_name_H-M   'P 1'
#
loop_
_entity.id
_entity.type
_entity.pdbx_description
1 polymer ?
#
loop_
_entity_poly.entity_id
_entity_poly.type
_entity_poly.pdbx_seq_one_letter_code
_entity_poly.pdbx_strand_id
1 'polypeptide(L)'
;MLGEAVRDGLRQESYVVDWVKDGSAALAALSTAMFSALVLDLGLPRTDGLSVLRWLRQSGQTTPVVIVTARDRVTDRITGLDAGADDYLIKPFDIDELTARLRAITRRVVGCAESMLTVGDVMLDLHQRVVTYQGEPAALTAREYAVVELLMRKAGCLVTRAEIEEELYGFEDDIASNAIEVHIHNLRRKLGSHFICNVKGRGYHVDNAR
;
A
#
# COMPACT_ATOMS: atom_id res chain seq x y z
N MET A 1 -5.17 6.72 -19.74
CA MET A 1 -5.63 5.37 -20.19
C MET A 1 -4.95 4.23 -19.41
N LEU A 2 -3.69 3.83 -19.67
CA LEU A 2 -3.12 2.69 -18.91
C LEU A 2 -2.94 2.97 -17.41
N GLY A 3 -2.43 4.15 -17.06
CA GLY A 3 -2.24 4.52 -15.64
C GLY A 3 -3.55 4.55 -14.85
N GLU A 4 -4.64 5.01 -15.46
CA GLU A 4 -5.98 4.97 -14.85
C GLU A 4 -6.45 3.52 -14.64
N ALA A 5 -6.29 2.67 -15.64
CA ALA A 5 -6.65 1.25 -15.54
C ALA A 5 -5.85 0.54 -14.43
N VAL A 6 -4.54 0.83 -14.32
CA VAL A 6 -3.70 0.29 -13.25
C VAL A 6 -4.15 0.81 -11.88
N ARG A 7 -4.39 2.12 -11.74
CA ARG A 7 -4.91 2.71 -10.49
C ARG A 7 -6.22 2.06 -10.08
N ASP A 8 -7.17 1.98 -11.02
CA ASP A 8 -8.52 1.47 -10.73
C ASP A 8 -8.48 -0.03 -10.42
N GLY A 9 -7.65 -0.80 -11.12
CA GLY A 9 -7.44 -2.22 -10.83
C GLY A 9 -6.78 -2.45 -9.46
N LEU A 10 -5.75 -1.68 -9.12
CA LEU A 10 -5.13 -1.77 -7.79
C LEU A 10 -6.09 -1.35 -6.67
N ARG A 11 -6.96 -0.35 -6.91
CA ARG A 11 -7.99 0.05 -5.94
C ARG A 11 -9.04 -1.07 -5.72
N GLN A 12 -9.38 -1.84 -6.76
CA GLN A 12 -10.24 -3.04 -6.60
C GLN A 12 -9.59 -4.12 -5.74
N GLU A 13 -8.26 -4.24 -5.84
CA GLU A 13 -7.45 -5.14 -5.01
C GLU A 13 -7.10 -4.58 -3.63
N SER A 14 -7.87 -3.61 -3.15
CA SER A 14 -7.73 -3.00 -1.82
C SER A 14 -6.40 -2.26 -1.59
N TYR A 15 -5.79 -1.67 -2.64
CA TYR A 15 -4.68 -0.73 -2.47
C TYR A 15 -5.18 0.72 -2.40
N VAL A 16 -4.59 1.53 -1.53
CA VAL A 16 -4.66 2.99 -1.61
C VAL A 16 -3.61 3.42 -2.64
N VAL A 17 -4.03 4.18 -3.66
CA VAL A 17 -3.17 4.46 -4.81
C VAL A 17 -3.11 5.95 -5.10
N ASP A 18 -1.91 6.51 -5.02
CA ASP A 18 -1.56 7.81 -5.56
C ASP A 18 -1.01 7.66 -6.97
N TRP A 19 -1.52 8.43 -7.90
CA TRP A 19 -1.09 8.37 -9.28
C TRP A 19 -0.55 9.72 -9.75
N VAL A 20 0.71 9.75 -10.12
CA VAL A 20 1.37 10.91 -10.73
C VAL A 20 1.75 10.63 -12.18
N LYS A 21 1.78 11.65 -13.02
CA LYS A 21 1.87 11.51 -14.48
C LYS A 21 3.27 11.75 -15.06
N ASP A 22 4.20 12.22 -14.25
CA ASP A 22 5.57 12.51 -14.69
C ASP A 22 6.60 12.28 -13.56
N GLY A 23 7.86 12.14 -13.95
CA GLY A 23 8.94 11.84 -13.01
C GLY A 23 9.24 12.96 -12.02
N SER A 24 8.98 14.22 -12.36
CA SER A 24 9.20 15.34 -11.42
C SER A 24 8.15 15.33 -10.31
N ALA A 25 6.88 15.06 -10.66
CA ALA A 25 5.82 14.87 -9.67
C ALA A 25 6.07 13.63 -8.80
N ALA A 26 6.62 12.54 -9.40
CA ALA A 26 7.00 11.36 -8.65
C ALA A 26 8.09 11.67 -7.60
N LEU A 27 9.13 12.41 -7.96
CA LEU A 27 10.17 12.84 -7.03
C LEU A 27 9.63 13.71 -5.90
N ALA A 28 8.72 14.65 -6.21
CA ALA A 28 8.07 15.48 -5.20
C ALA A 28 7.26 14.64 -4.21
N ALA A 29 6.45 13.70 -4.70
CA ALA A 29 5.66 12.79 -3.86
C ALA A 29 6.58 11.93 -2.96
N LEU A 30 7.61 11.29 -3.52
CA LEU A 30 8.55 10.44 -2.81
C LEU A 30 9.42 11.20 -1.78
N SER A 31 9.55 12.53 -1.92
CA SER A 31 10.26 13.36 -0.94
C SER A 31 9.42 13.75 0.27
N THR A 32 8.10 13.66 0.18
CA THR A 32 7.16 14.16 1.19
C THR A 32 6.38 13.06 1.91
N ALA A 33 6.27 11.87 1.32
CA ALA A 33 5.53 10.76 1.92
C ALA A 33 6.26 9.43 1.77
N MET A 34 5.89 8.49 2.64
CA MET A 34 6.36 7.10 2.60
C MET A 34 5.31 6.25 1.87
N PHE A 35 5.78 5.40 0.97
CA PHE A 35 4.92 4.47 0.22
C PHE A 35 5.30 3.03 0.51
N SER A 36 4.30 2.15 0.58
CA SER A 36 4.51 0.72 0.79
C SER A 36 5.12 0.03 -0.44
N ALA A 37 4.87 0.56 -1.63
CA ALA A 37 5.47 0.13 -2.89
C ALA A 37 5.34 1.22 -3.96
N LEU A 38 6.17 1.13 -5.00
CA LEU A 38 6.15 2.00 -6.18
C LEU A 38 5.97 1.16 -7.44
N VAL A 39 4.99 1.52 -8.27
CA VAL A 39 4.86 1.04 -9.66
C VAL A 39 5.40 2.13 -10.57
N LEU A 40 6.49 1.86 -11.28
CA LEU A 40 7.27 2.87 -11.98
C LEU A 40 7.36 2.58 -13.48
N ASP A 41 6.82 3.47 -14.32
CA ASP A 41 7.10 3.43 -15.75
C ASP A 41 8.45 4.09 -16.06
N LEU A 42 9.26 3.46 -16.91
CA LEU A 42 10.51 4.07 -17.38
C LEU A 42 10.29 5.17 -18.42
N GLY A 43 9.16 5.13 -19.14
CA GLY A 43 8.81 6.08 -20.19
C GLY A 43 8.12 7.35 -19.68
N LEU A 44 8.44 7.84 -18.49
CA LEU A 44 7.83 9.04 -17.93
C LEU A 44 8.32 10.31 -18.64
N PRO A 45 7.45 11.31 -18.84
CA PRO A 45 7.85 12.62 -19.33
C PRO A 45 8.64 13.40 -18.26
N ARG A 46 9.37 14.43 -18.69
CA ARG A 46 10.22 15.33 -17.89
C ARG A 46 11.45 14.63 -17.29
N THR A 47 11.24 13.79 -16.31
CA THR A 47 12.29 12.97 -15.67
C THR A 47 12.00 11.51 -15.94
N ASP A 48 12.93 10.80 -16.57
CA ASP A 48 12.74 9.37 -16.89
C ASP A 48 12.68 8.51 -15.60
N GLY A 49 11.95 7.39 -15.67
CA GLY A 49 11.73 6.55 -14.51
C GLY A 49 13.01 5.96 -13.92
N LEU A 50 14.04 5.70 -14.73
CA LEU A 50 15.32 5.19 -14.23
C LEU A 50 16.04 6.22 -13.34
N SER A 51 15.91 7.50 -13.69
CA SER A 51 16.43 8.61 -12.87
C SER A 51 15.66 8.75 -11.55
N VAL A 52 14.34 8.56 -11.57
CA VAL A 52 13.53 8.51 -10.34
C VAL A 52 13.98 7.36 -9.44
N LEU A 53 14.17 6.16 -9.99
CA LEU A 53 14.63 4.99 -9.24
C LEU A 53 16.02 5.21 -8.61
N ARG A 54 16.96 5.74 -9.38
CA ARG A 54 18.31 6.04 -8.86
C ARG A 54 18.26 7.05 -7.72
N TRP A 55 17.49 8.12 -7.87
CA TRP A 55 17.29 9.10 -6.81
C TRP A 55 16.71 8.45 -5.54
N LEU A 56 15.68 7.61 -5.68
CA LEU A 56 15.07 6.89 -4.57
C LEU A 56 16.11 6.07 -3.79
N ARG A 57 16.96 5.33 -4.49
CA ARG A 57 18.00 4.52 -3.85
C ARG A 57 19.14 5.37 -3.26
N GLN A 58 19.53 6.45 -3.92
CA GLN A 58 20.55 7.39 -3.41
C GLN A 58 20.07 8.15 -2.16
N SER A 59 18.78 8.41 -2.03
CA SER A 59 18.18 8.99 -0.81
C SER A 59 18.07 8.01 0.37
N GLY A 60 18.51 6.76 0.21
CA GLY A 60 18.49 5.73 1.24
C GLY A 60 17.13 5.05 1.43
N GLN A 61 16.14 5.36 0.58
CA GLN A 61 14.82 4.76 0.67
C GLN A 61 14.82 3.33 0.13
N THR A 62 14.21 2.42 0.90
CA THR A 62 14.09 0.99 0.59
C THR A 62 12.72 0.61 0.05
N THR A 63 11.88 1.58 -0.29
CA THR A 63 10.55 1.35 -0.87
C THR A 63 10.63 0.35 -2.02
N PRO A 64 9.86 -0.75 -2.00
CA PRO A 64 9.84 -1.74 -3.06
C PRO A 64 9.39 -1.13 -4.39
N VAL A 65 10.07 -1.48 -5.49
CA VAL A 65 9.79 -0.93 -6.82
C VAL A 65 9.56 -2.04 -7.83
N VAL A 66 8.38 -2.03 -8.48
CA VAL A 66 8.11 -2.79 -9.72
C VAL A 66 8.20 -1.83 -10.89
N ILE A 67 9.11 -2.08 -11.82
CA ILE A 67 9.14 -1.36 -13.10
C ILE A 67 8.06 -1.92 -14.01
N VAL A 68 7.25 -1.06 -14.64
CA VAL A 68 6.25 -1.42 -15.65
C VAL A 68 6.50 -0.62 -16.92
N THR A 69 6.91 -1.26 -18.02
CA THR A 69 7.35 -0.54 -19.22
C THR A 69 7.15 -1.35 -20.51
N ALA A 70 7.12 -0.65 -21.65
CA ALA A 70 7.13 -1.28 -22.97
C ALA A 70 8.54 -1.75 -23.43
N ARG A 71 9.58 -1.47 -22.66
CA ARG A 71 10.96 -1.90 -22.97
C ARG A 71 11.12 -3.37 -22.62
N ASP A 72 11.30 -4.23 -23.63
CA ASP A 72 11.33 -5.69 -23.52
C ASP A 72 12.74 -6.29 -23.62
N ARG A 73 13.76 -5.47 -24.00
CA ARG A 73 15.12 -5.95 -24.16
C ARG A 73 15.70 -6.45 -22.86
N VAL A 74 16.45 -7.52 -22.92
CA VAL A 74 17.15 -8.11 -21.75
C VAL A 74 18.06 -7.08 -21.07
N THR A 75 18.75 -6.25 -21.88
CA THR A 75 19.63 -5.18 -21.39
C THR A 75 18.88 -4.13 -20.58
N ASP A 76 17.65 -3.75 -20.98
CA ASP A 76 16.83 -2.78 -20.25
C ASP A 76 16.37 -3.35 -18.90
N ARG A 77 16.03 -4.64 -18.87
CA ARG A 77 15.64 -5.36 -17.64
C ARG A 77 16.82 -5.42 -16.66
N ILE A 78 17.99 -5.82 -17.14
CA ILE A 78 19.23 -5.85 -16.32
C ILE A 78 19.51 -4.45 -15.76
N THR A 79 19.48 -3.41 -16.61
CA THR A 79 19.70 -2.04 -16.17
C THR A 79 18.72 -1.57 -15.10
N GLY A 80 17.45 -1.93 -15.23
CA GLY A 80 16.42 -1.58 -14.25
C GLY A 80 16.64 -2.29 -12.91
N LEU A 81 16.94 -3.58 -12.94
CA LEU A 81 17.20 -4.39 -11.74
C LEU A 81 18.50 -3.95 -11.05
N ASP A 82 19.59 -3.72 -11.81
CA ASP A 82 20.87 -3.23 -11.28
C ASP A 82 20.75 -1.81 -10.68
N ALA A 83 19.80 -0.99 -11.19
CA ALA A 83 19.49 0.31 -10.62
C ALA A 83 18.71 0.22 -9.28
N GLY A 84 18.33 -0.99 -8.86
CA GLY A 84 17.70 -1.25 -7.58
C GLY A 84 16.18 -1.46 -7.64
N ALA A 85 15.61 -1.81 -8.80
CA ALA A 85 14.24 -2.29 -8.86
C ALA A 85 14.15 -3.71 -8.26
N ASP A 86 13.04 -4.02 -7.62
CA ASP A 86 12.78 -5.32 -7.00
C ASP A 86 12.14 -6.31 -7.98
N ASP A 87 11.44 -5.81 -8.99
CA ASP A 87 10.86 -6.61 -10.08
C ASP A 87 10.66 -5.77 -11.35
N TYR A 88 10.40 -6.45 -12.47
CA TYR A 88 10.26 -5.85 -13.80
C TYR A 88 9.13 -6.52 -14.57
N LEU A 89 8.15 -5.75 -15.05
CA LEU A 89 6.98 -6.23 -15.76
C LEU A 89 6.86 -5.53 -17.12
N ILE A 90 6.69 -6.32 -18.18
CA ILE A 90 6.62 -5.82 -19.55
C ILE A 90 5.15 -5.61 -19.93
N LYS A 91 4.85 -4.47 -20.56
CA LYS A 91 3.54 -4.18 -21.14
C LYS A 91 3.33 -4.94 -22.46
N PRO A 92 2.13 -5.52 -22.73
CA PRO A 92 0.93 -5.52 -21.88
C PRO A 92 1.01 -6.58 -20.76
N PHE A 93 0.33 -6.32 -19.64
CA PHE A 93 0.25 -7.22 -18.48
C PHE A 93 -1.15 -7.21 -17.87
N ASP A 94 -1.49 -8.24 -17.12
CA ASP A 94 -2.71 -8.32 -16.33
C ASP A 94 -2.52 -7.67 -14.95
N ILE A 95 -3.61 -7.08 -14.42
CA ILE A 95 -3.59 -6.49 -13.06
C ILE A 95 -3.29 -7.56 -12.02
N ASP A 96 -3.80 -8.77 -12.18
CA ASP A 96 -3.55 -9.88 -11.26
C ASP A 96 -2.05 -10.24 -11.20
N GLU A 97 -1.34 -10.16 -12.34
CA GLU A 97 0.11 -10.34 -12.37
C GLU A 97 0.84 -9.23 -11.62
N LEU A 98 0.46 -7.97 -11.86
CA LEU A 98 1.05 -6.83 -11.17
C LEU A 98 0.83 -6.92 -9.65
N THR A 99 -0.38 -7.24 -9.21
CA THR A 99 -0.71 -7.38 -7.78
C THR A 99 0.03 -8.54 -7.13
N ALA A 100 0.17 -9.67 -7.82
CA ALA A 100 0.97 -10.79 -7.33
C ALA A 100 2.45 -10.42 -7.12
N ARG A 101 3.03 -9.65 -8.06
CA ARG A 101 4.41 -9.14 -7.95
C ARG A 101 4.56 -8.12 -6.83
N LEU A 102 3.62 -7.18 -6.68
CA LEU A 102 3.60 -6.22 -5.58
C LEU A 102 3.57 -6.96 -4.23
N ARG A 103 2.69 -7.95 -4.06
CA ARG A 103 2.66 -8.79 -2.86
C ARG A 103 4.01 -9.48 -2.61
N ALA A 104 4.66 -9.98 -3.65
CA ALA A 104 5.94 -10.69 -3.51
C ALA A 104 7.09 -9.77 -3.05
N ILE A 105 7.17 -8.55 -3.60
CA ILE A 105 8.25 -7.61 -3.24
C ILE A 105 8.02 -6.96 -1.88
N THR A 106 6.78 -6.57 -1.54
CA THR A 106 6.46 -5.97 -0.24
C THR A 106 6.70 -6.95 0.90
N ARG A 107 6.43 -8.24 0.70
CA ARG A 107 6.74 -9.29 1.67
C ARG A 107 8.23 -9.33 2.03
N ARG A 108 9.14 -9.15 1.07
CA ARG A 108 10.60 -9.20 1.31
C ARG A 108 11.08 -8.08 2.22
N VAL A 109 10.48 -6.90 2.13
CA VAL A 109 10.88 -5.71 2.90
C VAL A 109 10.40 -5.77 4.35
N VAL A 110 9.25 -6.37 4.60
CA VAL A 110 8.69 -6.50 5.96
C VAL A 110 9.43 -7.55 6.80
N GLY A 111 10.47 -8.21 6.25
CA GLY A 111 11.32 -9.14 7.02
C GLY A 111 10.50 -10.26 7.64
N CYS A 112 9.87 -11.08 6.81
CA CYS A 112 8.80 -12.00 7.17
C CYS A 112 9.14 -13.03 8.22
N ALA A 113 8.90 -12.71 9.48
CA ALA A 113 8.53 -13.73 10.46
C ALA A 113 6.99 -13.87 10.58
N GLU A 114 6.22 -12.81 10.27
CA GLU A 114 4.75 -12.84 10.47
C GLU A 114 4.01 -12.43 9.20
N SER A 115 3.64 -13.42 8.38
CA SER A 115 2.69 -13.23 7.26
C SER A 115 1.25 -13.09 7.74
N MET A 116 0.99 -13.45 8.99
CA MET A 116 -0.30 -13.44 9.65
C MET A 116 -0.24 -12.58 10.92
N LEU A 117 -1.10 -11.58 11.00
CA LEU A 117 -1.34 -10.85 12.24
C LEU A 117 -2.63 -11.36 12.87
N THR A 118 -2.64 -11.53 14.19
CA THR A 118 -3.83 -11.98 14.92
C THR A 118 -4.07 -11.09 16.12
N VAL A 119 -5.28 -10.55 16.23
CA VAL A 119 -5.74 -9.76 17.37
C VAL A 119 -7.15 -10.22 17.76
N GLY A 120 -7.26 -10.93 18.87
CA GLY A 120 -8.52 -11.56 19.28
C GLY A 120 -9.02 -12.55 18.22
N ASP A 121 -10.23 -12.35 17.75
CA ASP A 121 -10.88 -13.18 16.72
C ASP A 121 -10.62 -12.70 15.28
N VAL A 122 -9.82 -11.64 15.10
CA VAL A 122 -9.47 -11.08 13.79
C VAL A 122 -8.11 -11.56 13.38
N MET A 123 -8.01 -12.14 12.18
CA MET A 123 -6.76 -12.54 11.54
C MET A 123 -6.60 -11.78 10.23
N LEU A 124 -5.40 -11.27 9.98
CA LEU A 124 -5.01 -10.59 8.75
C LEU A 124 -3.87 -11.36 8.08
N ASP A 125 -4.16 -11.95 6.93
CA ASP A 125 -3.14 -12.47 6.03
C ASP A 125 -2.60 -11.33 5.16
N LEU A 126 -1.40 -10.87 5.48
CA LEU A 126 -0.72 -9.79 4.76
C LEU A 126 -0.31 -10.22 3.33
N HIS A 127 -0.18 -11.53 3.11
CA HIS A 127 0.22 -12.05 1.81
C HIS A 127 -0.97 -12.07 0.83
N GLN A 128 -2.11 -12.60 1.30
CA GLN A 128 -3.32 -12.69 0.49
C GLN A 128 -4.16 -11.39 0.54
N ARG A 129 -3.83 -10.47 1.45
CA ARG A 129 -4.62 -9.27 1.78
C ARG A 129 -6.05 -9.62 2.19
N VAL A 130 -6.18 -10.72 2.94
CA VAL A 130 -7.47 -11.22 3.42
C VAL A 130 -7.57 -11.00 4.92
N VAL A 131 -8.70 -10.45 5.35
CA VAL A 131 -9.07 -10.36 6.76
C VAL A 131 -10.15 -11.39 7.04
N THR A 132 -9.98 -12.14 8.12
CA THR A 132 -11.01 -13.05 8.63
C THR A 132 -11.43 -12.62 10.03
N TYR A 133 -12.71 -12.82 10.34
CA TYR A 133 -13.27 -12.63 11.67
C TYR A 133 -13.96 -13.94 12.09
N GLN A 134 -13.56 -14.51 13.22
CA GLN A 134 -14.03 -15.81 13.72
C GLN A 134 -13.91 -16.94 12.67
N GLY A 135 -12.85 -16.89 11.84
CA GLY A 135 -12.59 -17.87 10.79
C GLY A 135 -13.29 -17.60 9.46
N GLU A 136 -14.22 -16.64 9.38
CA GLU A 136 -14.95 -16.33 8.16
C GLU A 136 -14.33 -15.09 7.46
N PRO A 137 -14.20 -15.07 6.13
CA PRO A 137 -13.70 -13.94 5.38
C PRO A 137 -14.57 -12.69 5.56
N ALA A 138 -13.95 -11.56 5.91
CA ALA A 138 -14.61 -10.27 6.04
C ALA A 138 -14.40 -9.44 4.77
N ALA A 139 -15.48 -9.09 4.07
CA ALA A 139 -15.43 -8.25 2.89
C ALA A 139 -15.16 -6.79 3.28
N LEU A 140 -13.92 -6.32 3.12
CA LEU A 140 -13.50 -4.96 3.39
C LEU A 140 -13.28 -4.18 2.11
N THR A 141 -13.56 -2.87 2.15
CA THR A 141 -13.10 -1.95 1.11
C THR A 141 -11.60 -1.69 1.25
N ALA A 142 -10.96 -1.14 0.21
CA ALA A 142 -9.53 -0.79 0.24
C ALA A 142 -9.16 0.06 1.48
N ARG A 143 -9.96 1.08 1.78
CA ARG A 143 -9.74 1.98 2.93
C ARG A 143 -9.95 1.27 4.27
N GLU A 144 -10.98 0.45 4.38
CA GLU A 144 -11.21 -0.36 5.59
C GLU A 144 -10.06 -1.35 5.82
N TYR A 145 -9.55 -1.97 4.76
CA TYR A 145 -8.38 -2.86 4.85
C TYR A 145 -7.13 -2.10 5.33
N ALA A 146 -6.84 -0.93 4.77
CA ALA A 146 -5.68 -0.11 5.15
C ALA A 146 -5.74 0.28 6.65
N VAL A 147 -6.93 0.66 7.16
CA VAL A 147 -7.12 0.94 8.60
C VAL A 147 -6.85 -0.30 9.45
N VAL A 148 -7.38 -1.47 9.07
CA VAL A 148 -7.15 -2.72 9.81
C VAL A 148 -5.69 -3.08 9.81
N GLU A 149 -5.02 -3.03 8.66
CA GLU A 149 -3.59 -3.31 8.53
C GLU A 149 -2.76 -2.38 9.43
N LEU A 150 -2.99 -1.07 9.36
CA LEU A 150 -2.31 -0.08 10.21
C LEU A 150 -2.49 -0.37 11.70
N LEU A 151 -3.73 -0.59 12.14
CA LEU A 151 -4.03 -0.86 13.54
C LEU A 151 -3.43 -2.17 14.02
N MET A 152 -3.49 -3.25 13.22
CA MET A 152 -2.93 -4.54 13.60
C MET A 152 -1.41 -4.58 13.60
N ARG A 153 -0.74 -3.84 12.70
CA ARG A 153 0.72 -3.66 12.74
C ARG A 153 1.19 -2.89 13.97
N LYS A 154 0.35 -1.99 14.48
CA LYS A 154 0.59 -1.19 15.70
C LYS A 154 -0.23 -1.71 16.90
N ALA A 155 -0.55 -3.01 16.93
CA ALA A 155 -1.34 -3.59 18.01
C ALA A 155 -0.76 -3.26 19.40
N GLY A 156 -1.60 -2.85 20.32
CA GLY A 156 -1.22 -2.36 21.65
C GLY A 156 -0.73 -0.91 21.69
N CYS A 157 -0.55 -0.25 20.54
CA CYS A 157 -0.17 1.16 20.46
C CYS A 157 -1.37 2.03 20.05
N LEU A 158 -1.36 3.27 20.49
CA LEU A 158 -2.33 4.26 20.05
C LEU A 158 -1.96 4.73 18.64
N VAL A 159 -2.90 4.64 17.72
CA VAL A 159 -2.82 5.22 16.36
C VAL A 159 -3.66 6.49 16.36
N THR A 160 -3.04 7.61 16.05
CA THR A 160 -3.71 8.90 16.03
C THR A 160 -4.62 9.05 14.81
N ARG A 161 -5.55 10.00 14.87
CA ARG A 161 -6.40 10.33 13.71
C ARG A 161 -5.57 10.77 12.51
N ALA A 162 -4.53 11.57 12.73
CA ALA A 162 -3.64 12.04 11.67
C ALA A 162 -2.89 10.90 10.97
N GLU A 163 -2.42 9.90 11.71
CA GLU A 163 -1.79 8.70 11.12
C GLU A 163 -2.77 7.88 10.26
N ILE A 164 -4.04 7.78 10.68
CA ILE A 164 -5.08 7.11 9.88
C ILE A 164 -5.40 7.94 8.62
N GLU A 165 -5.46 9.26 8.73
CA GLU A 165 -5.67 10.15 7.59
C GLU A 165 -4.54 10.03 6.58
N GLU A 166 -3.30 10.04 7.01
CA GLU A 166 -2.11 9.86 6.17
C GLU A 166 -2.12 8.50 5.44
N GLU A 167 -2.54 7.42 6.12
CA GLU A 167 -2.64 6.09 5.52
C GLU A 167 -3.79 5.98 4.51
N LEU A 168 -4.91 6.68 4.75
CA LEU A 168 -6.14 6.53 3.94
C LEU A 168 -6.22 7.45 2.73
N TYR A 169 -5.64 8.64 2.84
CA TYR A 169 -5.83 9.71 1.86
C TYR A 169 -4.49 10.06 1.23
N GLY A 170 -4.37 9.75 -0.06
CA GLY A 170 -3.28 10.24 -0.87
C GLY A 170 -3.44 11.75 -1.17
N PHE A 171 -2.51 12.30 -1.95
CA PHE A 171 -2.42 13.73 -2.23
C PHE A 171 -3.64 14.34 -2.95
N GLU A 172 -4.54 13.56 -3.52
CA GLU A 172 -5.65 14.02 -4.37
C GLU A 172 -7.05 13.90 -3.73
N ASP A 173 -7.17 13.31 -2.55
CA ASP A 173 -8.49 13.07 -1.94
C ASP A 173 -8.87 14.21 -0.97
N ASP A 174 -9.99 14.92 -1.27
CA ASP A 174 -10.64 15.84 -0.33
C ASP A 174 -11.14 15.07 0.92
N ILE A 175 -10.59 15.40 2.07
CA ILE A 175 -10.91 14.75 3.36
C ILE A 175 -12.27 15.28 3.85
N ALA A 176 -13.32 14.46 3.73
CA ALA A 176 -14.56 14.73 4.47
C ALA A 176 -14.28 14.54 5.97
N SER A 177 -14.57 15.55 6.79
CA SER A 177 -14.18 15.63 8.21
C SER A 177 -14.63 14.44 9.10
N ASN A 178 -15.55 13.58 8.63
CA ASN A 178 -16.11 12.44 9.36
C ASN A 178 -15.79 11.08 8.70
N ALA A 179 -14.89 11.04 7.72
CA ALA A 179 -14.67 9.81 6.94
C ALA A 179 -14.06 8.67 7.78
N ILE A 180 -13.16 8.99 8.71
CA ILE A 180 -12.55 7.98 9.59
C ILE A 180 -13.59 7.34 10.48
N GLU A 181 -14.47 8.12 11.10
CA GLU A 181 -15.55 7.62 11.97
C GLU A 181 -16.48 6.65 11.23
N VAL A 182 -16.75 6.93 9.95
CA VAL A 182 -17.55 6.04 9.09
C VAL A 182 -16.80 4.72 8.85
N HIS A 183 -15.51 4.76 8.54
CA HIS A 183 -14.72 3.55 8.37
C HIS A 183 -14.61 2.74 9.66
N ILE A 184 -14.35 3.38 10.79
CA ILE A 184 -14.31 2.72 12.11
C ILE A 184 -15.67 2.10 12.47
N HIS A 185 -16.78 2.81 12.23
CA HIS A 185 -18.10 2.27 12.44
C HIS A 185 -18.37 1.01 11.61
N ASN A 186 -18.05 1.06 10.32
CA ASN A 186 -18.22 -0.07 9.41
C ASN A 186 -17.34 -1.26 9.82
N LEU A 187 -16.09 -1.01 10.19
CA LEU A 187 -15.17 -2.04 10.67
C LEU A 187 -15.67 -2.72 11.93
N ARG A 188 -16.16 -1.97 12.91
CA ARG A 188 -16.78 -2.54 14.12
C ARG A 188 -17.99 -3.41 13.83
N ARG A 189 -18.77 -3.06 12.82
CA ARG A 189 -19.90 -3.88 12.37
C ARG A 189 -19.44 -5.18 11.70
N LYS A 190 -18.29 -5.18 10.99
CA LYS A 190 -17.78 -6.33 10.25
C LYS A 190 -16.86 -7.24 11.08
N LEU A 191 -16.08 -6.66 12.00
CA LEU A 191 -15.04 -7.34 12.77
C LEU A 191 -15.32 -7.42 14.28
N GLY A 192 -16.54 -7.03 14.69
CA GLY A 192 -16.93 -7.00 16.08
C GLY A 192 -16.73 -5.63 16.74
N SER A 193 -17.70 -5.25 17.61
CA SER A 193 -17.74 -3.92 18.24
C SER A 193 -16.56 -3.63 19.17
N HIS A 194 -15.91 -4.67 19.67
CA HIS A 194 -14.78 -4.57 20.62
C HIS A 194 -13.41 -4.58 19.95
N PHE A 195 -13.33 -4.89 18.63
CA PHE A 195 -12.07 -5.00 17.94
C PHE A 195 -11.27 -3.69 17.94
N ILE A 196 -11.93 -2.55 17.68
CA ILE A 196 -11.28 -1.24 17.65
C ILE A 196 -11.76 -0.43 18.85
N CYS A 197 -10.83 -0.08 19.75
CA CYS A 197 -11.06 0.77 20.89
C CYS A 197 -10.81 2.25 20.55
N ASN A 198 -11.63 3.15 21.07
CA ASN A 198 -11.49 4.59 20.91
C ASN A 198 -10.90 5.21 22.17
N VAL A 199 -9.78 5.94 22.05
CA VAL A 199 -9.27 6.81 23.11
C VAL A 199 -9.71 8.23 22.80
N LYS A 200 -10.73 8.70 23.52
CA LYS A 200 -11.41 9.97 23.28
C LYS A 200 -10.43 11.13 23.05
N GLY A 201 -10.55 11.79 21.90
CA GLY A 201 -9.73 12.94 21.50
C GLY A 201 -8.29 12.61 21.13
N ARG A 202 -7.86 11.33 21.11
CA ARG A 202 -6.49 10.92 20.84
C ARG A 202 -6.33 10.00 19.65
N GLY A 203 -7.27 9.06 19.43
CA GLY A 203 -7.20 8.12 18.32
C GLY A 203 -7.82 6.76 18.63
N TYR A 204 -7.31 5.74 17.98
CA TYR A 204 -7.82 4.38 18.04
C TYR A 204 -6.69 3.38 18.34
N HIS A 205 -7.03 2.24 18.89
CA HIS A 205 -6.10 1.12 19.03
C HIS A 205 -6.87 -0.21 18.95
N VAL A 206 -6.14 -1.27 18.66
CA VAL A 206 -6.55 -2.66 18.90
C VAL A 206 -5.69 -3.24 20.01
N ASP A 207 -6.18 -4.28 20.69
CA ASP A 207 -5.42 -4.93 21.76
C ASP A 207 -4.13 -5.56 21.20
N ASN A 208 -3.18 -5.92 22.10
CA ASN A 208 -1.98 -6.62 21.69
C ASN A 208 -2.32 -7.94 20.99
N ALA A 209 -1.57 -8.24 19.94
CA ALA A 209 -1.55 -9.58 19.35
C ALA A 209 -1.15 -10.60 20.44
N ARG A 210 -1.86 -11.70 20.51
CA ARG A 210 -1.51 -12.85 21.37
C ARG A 210 -0.74 -13.88 20.58
#